data_d935962c276db82e3dd54b67722cf451
#
_entry.id   d935962c276db82e3dd54b67722cf451
#
_cell.length_a   1.000
_cell.length_b   1.000
_cell.length_c   1.000
_cell.angle_alpha   90.00
_cell.angle_beta   90.00
_cell.angle_gamma   90.00
#
_symmetry.space_group_name_H-M   'P 1'
#
loop_
_entity.id
_entity.type
_entity.pdbx_description
1 polymer ?
#
loop_
_entity_poly.entity_id
_entity_poly.type
_entity_poly.pdbx_seq_one_letter_code
_entity_poly.pdbx_strand_id
1 'polypeptide(L)'
;QPYKLNFRFAAGTSRGILSDKTSWLIKIYDDADPTVVGIGECGPLEGLSIDARPDFEDTLQAICQSFNRLDLEIYSWNISIIIEQLIGNQWPSIRFGFESAMLDYLNGGKRILFTNDFVSQQQKIPINGLVWMGSHEEMLRQVDDKITAGYDTIKLKIGAIDFEEECAILGYIRRHFSSDEITLRVDANGAFDASNVHTKLK
;
A
#
# COMPACT_ATOMS: atom_id res chain seq x y z
N GLN A 1 15.74 -10.89 -4.44
CA GLN A 1 16.60 -9.86 -4.99
C GLN A 1 16.07 -8.48 -4.59
N PRO A 2 16.89 -7.59 -4.00
CA PRO A 2 16.46 -6.24 -3.67
C PRO A 2 16.23 -5.40 -4.94
N TYR A 3 15.23 -4.54 -4.87
CA TYR A 3 14.88 -3.60 -5.92
C TYR A 3 14.55 -2.23 -5.31
N LYS A 4 15.31 -1.21 -5.69
CA LYS A 4 15.11 0.16 -5.20
C LYS A 4 14.16 0.92 -6.14
N LEU A 5 13.04 1.37 -5.59
CA LEU A 5 12.07 2.23 -6.24
C LEU A 5 12.36 3.69 -5.86
N ASN A 6 12.64 4.53 -6.84
CA ASN A 6 12.75 5.97 -6.64
C ASN A 6 11.40 6.64 -6.94
N PHE A 7 10.90 7.43 -6.02
CA PHE A 7 9.64 8.13 -6.23
C PHE A 7 9.82 9.30 -7.21
N ARG A 8 8.80 9.58 -8.01
CA ARG A 8 8.82 10.71 -8.96
C ARG A 8 8.82 12.07 -8.25
N PHE A 9 8.30 12.10 -7.01
CA PHE A 9 8.29 13.24 -6.11
C PHE A 9 8.36 12.72 -4.68
N ALA A 10 8.86 13.55 -3.77
CA ALA A 10 8.95 13.22 -2.36
C ALA A 10 7.54 12.98 -1.78
N ALA A 11 7.31 11.81 -1.20
CA ALA A 11 6.04 11.45 -0.59
C ALA A 11 6.03 11.91 0.88
N GLY A 12 5.29 12.98 1.18
CA GLY A 12 5.05 13.42 2.55
C GLY A 12 4.15 12.45 3.30
N THR A 13 4.56 12.10 4.52
CA THR A 13 3.76 11.31 5.46
C THR A 13 3.74 12.02 6.82
N SER A 14 2.83 11.65 7.71
CA SER A 14 2.80 12.17 9.09
C SER A 14 4.07 11.84 9.91
N ARG A 15 4.94 10.97 9.40
CA ARG A 15 6.18 10.51 10.08
C ARG A 15 7.46 10.91 9.34
N GLY A 16 7.36 11.65 8.24
CA GLY A 16 8.50 12.09 7.46
C GLY A 16 8.27 12.02 5.95
N ILE A 17 9.33 12.31 5.21
CA ILE A 17 9.32 12.34 3.76
C ILE A 17 10.05 11.10 3.24
N LEU A 18 9.41 10.38 2.33
CA LEU A 18 10.00 9.24 1.62
C LEU A 18 10.35 9.65 0.19
N SER A 19 11.60 9.43 -0.21
CA SER A 19 12.10 9.69 -1.57
C SER A 19 12.27 8.40 -2.38
N ASP A 20 12.46 7.30 -1.69
CA ASP A 20 12.64 5.98 -2.26
C ASP A 20 12.10 4.88 -1.33
N LYS A 21 12.03 3.66 -1.87
CA LYS A 21 11.63 2.46 -1.15
C LYS A 21 12.42 1.27 -1.68
N THR A 22 12.97 0.46 -0.80
CA THR A 22 13.54 -0.83 -1.17
C THR A 22 12.50 -1.93 -1.01
N SER A 23 12.35 -2.76 -2.02
CA SER A 23 11.52 -3.97 -2.00
C SER A 23 12.36 -5.18 -2.39
N TRP A 24 11.96 -6.36 -1.93
CA TRP A 24 12.58 -7.63 -2.31
C TRP A 24 11.55 -8.47 -3.05
N LEU A 25 11.92 -8.94 -4.23
CA LEU A 25 11.09 -9.82 -5.03
C LEU A 25 11.44 -11.28 -4.75
N ILE A 26 10.41 -12.06 -4.40
CA ILE A 26 10.46 -13.51 -4.27
C ILE A 26 9.97 -14.13 -5.58
N LYS A 27 10.64 -15.19 -6.03
CA LYS A 27 10.21 -16.03 -7.12
C LYS A 27 10.01 -17.45 -6.61
N ILE A 28 8.87 -18.03 -6.91
CA ILE A 28 8.54 -19.44 -6.62
C ILE A 28 8.30 -20.13 -7.95
N TYR A 29 8.96 -21.25 -8.16
CA TYR A 29 8.80 -22.11 -9.33
C TYR A 29 9.14 -23.55 -8.96
N ASP A 30 8.68 -24.49 -9.78
CA ASP A 30 9.07 -25.89 -9.70
C ASP A 30 10.34 -26.11 -10.52
N ASP A 31 11.36 -26.76 -9.95
CA ASP A 31 12.61 -27.07 -10.66
C ASP A 31 12.36 -28.02 -11.86
N ALA A 32 11.31 -28.84 -11.80
CA ALA A 32 10.91 -29.72 -12.91
C ALA A 32 10.21 -28.97 -14.05
N ASP A 33 9.51 -27.85 -13.75
CA ASP A 33 8.89 -26.95 -14.73
C ASP A 33 9.09 -25.48 -14.34
N PRO A 34 10.24 -24.90 -14.65
CA PRO A 34 10.54 -23.50 -14.31
C PRO A 34 9.83 -22.47 -15.20
N THR A 35 8.94 -22.90 -16.11
CA THR A 35 8.20 -21.98 -17.00
C THR A 35 7.12 -21.18 -16.27
N VAL A 36 6.54 -21.74 -15.20
CA VAL A 36 5.58 -21.08 -14.34
C VAL A 36 6.31 -20.47 -13.15
N VAL A 37 6.31 -19.13 -13.06
CA VAL A 37 6.99 -18.40 -11.98
C VAL A 37 6.00 -17.51 -11.25
N GLY A 38 5.71 -17.83 -10.01
CA GLY A 38 4.98 -16.96 -9.08
C GLY A 38 5.90 -15.87 -8.54
N ILE A 39 5.42 -14.62 -8.50
CA ILE A 39 6.18 -13.48 -7.98
C ILE A 39 5.40 -12.83 -6.84
N GLY A 40 6.12 -12.57 -5.73
CA GLY A 40 5.65 -11.77 -4.62
C GLY A 40 6.63 -10.66 -4.24
N GLU A 41 6.12 -9.59 -3.66
CA GLU A 41 6.91 -8.44 -3.22
C GLU A 41 6.90 -8.35 -1.70
N CYS A 42 8.09 -8.31 -1.09
CA CYS A 42 8.29 -7.95 0.30
C CYS A 42 8.71 -6.48 0.33
N GLY A 43 7.83 -5.60 0.77
CA GLY A 43 8.04 -4.17 0.67
C GLY A 43 7.85 -3.43 1.98
N PRO A 44 8.71 -3.66 3.02
CA PRO A 44 8.64 -2.90 4.25
C PRO A 44 8.93 -1.42 3.98
N LEU A 45 8.28 -0.54 4.74
CA LEU A 45 8.52 0.91 4.70
C LEU A 45 9.34 1.31 5.91
N GLU A 46 10.51 1.89 5.67
CA GLU A 46 11.39 2.37 6.73
C GLU A 46 10.68 3.38 7.64
N GLY A 47 10.83 3.21 8.96
CA GLY A 47 10.17 4.02 9.98
C GLY A 47 8.65 3.77 10.14
N LEU A 48 8.03 2.92 9.30
CA LEU A 48 6.59 2.65 9.33
C LEU A 48 6.27 1.18 9.58
N SER A 49 6.95 0.26 8.86
CA SER A 49 6.72 -1.17 9.01
C SER A 49 7.51 -1.74 10.19
N ILE A 50 6.90 -2.63 10.97
CA ILE A 50 7.53 -3.26 12.14
C ILE A 50 8.71 -4.16 11.76
N ASP A 51 8.72 -4.65 10.53
CA ASP A 51 9.75 -5.49 9.95
C ASP A 51 10.75 -4.73 9.05
N ALA A 52 10.68 -3.39 8.97
CA ALA A 52 11.72 -2.57 8.35
C ALA A 52 12.96 -2.50 9.27
N ARG A 53 13.70 -3.59 9.36
CA ARG A 53 14.82 -3.79 10.29
C ARG A 53 16.09 -4.15 9.54
N PRO A 54 17.27 -3.90 10.13
CA PRO A 54 18.56 -4.23 9.50
C PRO A 54 18.74 -5.71 9.13
N ASP A 55 18.12 -6.62 9.89
CA ASP A 55 18.19 -8.07 9.69
C ASP A 55 17.12 -8.60 8.70
N PHE A 56 16.41 -7.71 7.97
CA PHE A 56 15.31 -8.10 7.07
C PHE A 56 15.80 -9.00 5.94
N GLU A 57 16.86 -8.62 5.24
CA GLU A 57 17.38 -9.39 4.09
C GLU A 57 17.95 -10.75 4.51
N ASP A 58 18.70 -10.80 5.60
CA ASP A 58 19.24 -12.05 6.14
C ASP A 58 18.13 -13.00 6.56
N THR A 59 17.09 -12.48 7.22
CA THR A 59 15.91 -13.25 7.60
C THR A 59 15.16 -13.78 6.37
N LEU A 60 14.95 -12.93 5.36
CA LEU A 60 14.30 -13.32 4.11
C LEU A 60 15.07 -14.44 3.43
N GLN A 61 16.41 -14.35 3.36
CA GLN A 61 17.25 -15.38 2.77
C GLN A 61 17.17 -16.70 3.55
N ALA A 62 17.19 -16.65 4.89
CA ALA A 62 17.03 -17.83 5.73
C ALA A 62 15.68 -18.51 5.55
N ILE A 63 14.61 -17.73 5.40
CA ILE A 63 13.26 -18.25 5.12
C ILE A 63 13.20 -18.89 3.74
N CYS A 64 13.78 -18.27 2.70
CA CYS A 64 13.88 -18.87 1.36
C CYS A 64 14.61 -20.23 1.40
N GLN A 65 15.74 -20.30 2.13
CA GLN A 65 16.47 -21.55 2.30
C GLN A 65 15.64 -22.63 3.02
N SER A 66 14.87 -22.22 4.03
CA SER A 66 13.99 -23.13 4.76
C SER A 66 12.84 -23.62 3.89
N PHE A 67 12.24 -22.74 3.11
CA PHE A 67 11.20 -23.06 2.15
C PHE A 67 11.69 -24.09 1.11
N ASN A 68 12.89 -23.88 0.54
CA ASN A 68 13.49 -24.78 -0.46
C ASN A 68 13.82 -26.20 0.09
N ARG A 69 13.84 -26.37 1.40
CA ARG A 69 14.06 -27.69 2.03
C ARG A 69 12.76 -28.46 2.27
N LEU A 70 11.62 -27.78 2.08
CA LEU A 70 10.33 -28.43 2.25
C LEU A 70 9.99 -29.20 0.98
N ASP A 71 9.77 -30.51 1.14
CA ASP A 71 9.20 -31.35 0.10
C ASP A 71 7.67 -31.25 0.20
N LEU A 72 7.10 -30.21 -0.40
CA LEU A 72 5.67 -29.95 -0.31
C LEU A 72 5.08 -29.46 -1.63
N GLU A 73 3.85 -29.87 -1.86
CA GLU A 73 3.02 -29.28 -2.92
C GLU A 73 2.24 -28.09 -2.39
N ILE A 74 2.14 -27.03 -3.20
CA ILE A 74 1.41 -25.81 -2.86
C ILE A 74 -0.02 -25.92 -3.38
N TYR A 75 -0.99 -25.72 -2.47
CA TYR A 75 -2.42 -25.61 -2.75
C TYR A 75 -3.00 -24.37 -2.07
N SER A 76 -4.09 -23.83 -2.59
CA SER A 76 -4.73 -22.66 -2.00
C SER A 76 -5.09 -22.82 -0.52
N TRP A 77 -5.45 -24.03 -0.09
CA TRP A 77 -5.84 -24.33 1.29
C TRP A 77 -4.66 -24.44 2.27
N ASN A 78 -3.43 -24.71 1.79
CA ASN A 78 -2.28 -24.90 2.68
C ASN A 78 -1.33 -23.68 2.74
N ILE A 79 -1.55 -22.63 1.96
CA ILE A 79 -0.69 -21.43 1.94
C ILE A 79 -0.57 -20.83 3.33
N SER A 80 -1.67 -20.59 4.02
CA SER A 80 -1.66 -20.01 5.37
C SER A 80 -0.90 -20.88 6.37
N ILE A 81 -1.03 -22.20 6.26
CA ILE A 81 -0.33 -23.16 7.13
C ILE A 81 1.19 -23.07 6.89
N ILE A 82 1.62 -23.05 5.63
CA ILE A 82 3.03 -22.92 5.27
C ILE A 82 3.60 -21.62 5.82
N ILE A 83 2.88 -20.52 5.63
CA ILE A 83 3.27 -19.19 6.12
C ILE A 83 3.41 -19.19 7.64
N GLU A 84 2.44 -19.69 8.38
CA GLU A 84 2.47 -19.71 9.84
C GLU A 84 3.60 -20.58 10.41
N GLN A 85 3.95 -21.67 9.73
CA GLN A 85 5.04 -22.54 10.15
C GLN A 85 6.43 -21.96 9.88
N LEU A 86 6.59 -21.22 8.78
CA LEU A 86 7.89 -20.74 8.33
C LEU A 86 8.21 -19.31 8.77
N ILE A 87 7.19 -18.46 8.87
CA ILE A 87 7.39 -17.01 8.97
C ILE A 87 6.67 -16.45 10.17
N GLY A 88 7.43 -16.01 11.17
CA GLY A 88 6.86 -15.39 12.38
C GLY A 88 6.07 -14.12 12.07
N ASN A 89 5.09 -13.82 12.94
CA ASN A 89 4.18 -12.67 12.78
C ASN A 89 4.86 -11.30 12.80
N GLN A 90 6.11 -11.24 13.29
CA GLN A 90 6.92 -10.02 13.28
C GLN A 90 7.48 -9.65 11.90
N TRP A 91 7.22 -10.47 10.85
CA TRP A 91 7.68 -10.28 9.48
C TRP A 91 6.52 -10.18 8.48
N PRO A 92 5.58 -9.22 8.64
CA PRO A 92 4.38 -9.13 7.80
C PRO A 92 4.68 -8.91 6.32
N SER A 93 5.73 -8.15 5.97
CA SER A 93 6.09 -7.93 4.57
C SER A 93 6.63 -9.20 3.91
N ILE A 94 7.37 -10.02 4.65
CA ILE A 94 7.86 -11.32 4.14
C ILE A 94 6.69 -12.29 3.97
N ARG A 95 5.79 -12.36 4.95
CA ARG A 95 4.57 -13.19 4.87
C ARG A 95 3.77 -12.85 3.63
N PHE A 96 3.49 -11.55 3.41
CA PHE A 96 2.76 -11.08 2.24
C PHE A 96 3.45 -11.44 0.92
N GLY A 97 4.78 -11.28 0.85
CA GLY A 97 5.55 -11.63 -0.34
C GLY A 97 5.48 -13.13 -0.68
N PHE A 98 5.64 -14.01 0.31
CA PHE A 98 5.51 -15.46 0.09
C PHE A 98 4.09 -15.85 -0.29
N GLU A 99 3.08 -15.35 0.42
CA GLU A 99 1.67 -15.62 0.12
C GLU A 99 1.31 -15.19 -1.30
N SER A 100 1.69 -13.97 -1.69
CA SER A 100 1.46 -13.45 -3.03
C SER A 100 2.17 -14.29 -4.10
N ALA A 101 3.42 -14.70 -3.85
CA ALA A 101 4.16 -15.54 -4.80
C ALA A 101 3.54 -16.92 -4.99
N MET A 102 3.08 -17.56 -3.91
CA MET A 102 2.39 -18.85 -3.97
C MET A 102 1.05 -18.76 -4.70
N LEU A 103 0.26 -17.71 -4.43
CA LEU A 103 -1.01 -17.48 -5.13
C LEU A 103 -0.79 -17.20 -6.61
N ASP A 104 0.21 -16.39 -6.98
CA ASP A 104 0.54 -16.13 -8.37
C ASP A 104 1.03 -17.42 -9.09
N TYR A 105 1.85 -18.24 -8.41
CA TYR A 105 2.28 -19.53 -8.93
C TYR A 105 1.09 -20.46 -9.24
N LEU A 106 0.15 -20.58 -8.30
CA LEU A 106 -1.07 -21.40 -8.48
C LEU A 106 -1.96 -20.91 -9.64
N ASN A 107 -1.91 -19.59 -9.94
CA ASN A 107 -2.60 -18.99 -11.08
C ASN A 107 -1.76 -18.96 -12.36
N GLY A 108 -0.71 -19.77 -12.43
CA GLY A 108 0.13 -19.94 -13.61
C GLY A 108 1.12 -18.81 -13.86
N GLY A 109 1.51 -18.04 -12.83
CA GLY A 109 2.49 -16.96 -12.91
C GLY A 109 2.03 -15.75 -13.73
N LYS A 110 0.73 -15.52 -13.79
CA LYS A 110 0.09 -14.50 -14.65
C LYS A 110 -0.11 -13.15 -13.95
N ARG A 111 0.41 -12.97 -12.74
CA ARG A 111 0.19 -11.78 -11.88
C ARG A 111 -1.29 -11.62 -11.49
N ILE A 112 -1.97 -12.74 -11.33
CA ILE A 112 -3.35 -12.83 -10.88
C ILE A 112 -3.34 -13.57 -9.54
N LEU A 113 -3.69 -12.89 -8.44
CA LEU A 113 -3.77 -13.51 -7.12
C LEU A 113 -5.15 -14.13 -6.86
N PHE A 114 -6.20 -13.47 -7.36
CA PHE A 114 -7.59 -13.89 -7.20
C PHE A 114 -8.36 -13.72 -8.51
N THR A 115 -9.30 -14.61 -8.76
CA THR A 115 -10.24 -14.47 -9.88
C THR A 115 -11.52 -13.81 -9.38
N ASN A 116 -11.85 -12.64 -9.93
CA ASN A 116 -13.08 -11.92 -9.66
C ASN A 116 -13.42 -10.98 -10.82
N ASP A 117 -14.59 -10.34 -10.77
CA ASP A 117 -15.07 -9.47 -11.83
C ASP A 117 -14.21 -8.23 -12.04
N PHE A 118 -13.54 -7.74 -10.99
CA PHE A 118 -12.61 -6.62 -11.12
C PHE A 118 -11.35 -7.01 -11.91
N VAL A 119 -10.73 -8.15 -11.58
CA VAL A 119 -9.53 -8.65 -12.28
C VAL A 119 -9.86 -9.01 -13.74
N SER A 120 -11.05 -9.56 -14.01
CA SER A 120 -11.54 -9.84 -15.37
C SER A 120 -12.03 -8.60 -16.12
N GLN A 121 -11.94 -7.41 -15.51
CA GLN A 121 -12.41 -6.12 -16.06
C GLN A 121 -13.92 -6.03 -16.32
N GLN A 122 -14.72 -6.90 -15.71
CA GLN A 122 -16.18 -6.88 -15.81
C GLN A 122 -16.80 -5.87 -14.84
N GLN A 123 -16.12 -5.57 -13.73
CA GLN A 123 -16.56 -4.61 -12.73
C GLN A 123 -15.46 -3.61 -12.39
N LYS A 124 -15.82 -2.32 -12.33
CA LYS A 124 -14.93 -1.26 -11.83
C LYS A 124 -15.09 -1.10 -10.32
N ILE A 125 -14.01 -0.77 -9.63
CA ILE A 125 -14.03 -0.39 -8.21
C ILE A 125 -14.00 1.14 -8.14
N PRO A 126 -14.99 1.79 -7.48
CA PRO A 126 -14.95 3.24 -7.23
C PRO A 126 -13.72 3.60 -6.36
N ILE A 127 -13.01 4.63 -6.77
CA ILE A 127 -11.87 5.17 -6.03
C ILE A 127 -12.00 6.67 -5.84
N ASN A 128 -11.40 7.22 -4.79
CA ASN A 128 -11.33 8.66 -4.58
C ASN A 128 -10.14 9.29 -5.29
N GLY A 129 -10.27 10.55 -5.67
CA GLY A 129 -9.13 11.42 -5.98
C GLY A 129 -8.35 11.70 -4.71
N LEU A 130 -7.05 11.39 -4.69
CA LEU A 130 -6.19 11.64 -3.53
C LEU A 130 -5.44 12.96 -3.69
N VAL A 131 -5.56 13.80 -2.66
CA VAL A 131 -4.77 15.05 -2.47
C VAL A 131 -3.72 14.76 -1.40
N TRP A 132 -2.45 14.78 -1.81
CA TRP A 132 -1.32 14.61 -0.91
C TRP A 132 -1.04 15.87 -0.11
N MET A 133 -0.41 15.69 1.04
CA MET A 133 0.15 16.77 1.84
C MET A 133 1.15 17.60 1.02
N GLY A 134 1.04 18.90 1.11
CA GLY A 134 1.88 19.87 0.44
C GLY A 134 1.60 21.25 1.02
N SER A 135 2.08 22.31 0.37
CA SER A 135 1.66 23.67 0.70
C SER A 135 0.18 23.87 0.39
N HIS A 136 -0.43 24.89 0.98
CA HIS A 136 -1.82 25.26 0.71
C HIS A 136 -2.11 25.37 -0.80
N GLU A 137 -1.25 26.05 -1.54
CA GLU A 137 -1.39 26.24 -2.99
C GLU A 137 -1.28 24.92 -3.78
N GLU A 138 -0.34 24.06 -3.39
CA GLU A 138 -0.17 22.74 -4.02
C GLU A 138 -1.38 21.85 -3.78
N MET A 139 -1.94 21.87 -2.57
CA MET A 139 -3.12 21.10 -2.25
C MET A 139 -4.37 21.59 -3.01
N LEU A 140 -4.57 22.90 -3.13
CA LEU A 140 -5.64 23.47 -3.95
C LEU A 140 -5.52 23.07 -5.42
N ARG A 141 -4.31 23.17 -6.00
CA ARG A 141 -4.07 22.70 -7.38
C ARG A 141 -4.40 21.23 -7.57
N GLN A 142 -3.97 20.38 -6.62
CA GLN A 142 -4.31 18.95 -6.67
C GLN A 142 -5.83 18.71 -6.58
N VAL A 143 -6.55 19.50 -5.78
CA VAL A 143 -8.03 19.44 -5.71
C VAL A 143 -8.63 19.73 -7.09
N ASP A 144 -8.25 20.84 -7.71
CA ASP A 144 -8.78 21.25 -9.02
C ASP A 144 -8.46 20.23 -10.11
N ASP A 145 -7.25 19.65 -10.09
CA ASP A 145 -6.85 18.57 -10.99
C ASP A 145 -7.74 17.31 -10.82
N LYS A 146 -8.08 16.93 -9.57
CA LYS A 146 -8.96 15.77 -9.32
C LYS A 146 -10.40 16.02 -9.73
N ILE A 147 -10.92 17.22 -9.46
CA ILE A 147 -12.27 17.61 -9.90
C ILE A 147 -12.33 17.63 -11.42
N THR A 148 -11.36 18.23 -12.09
CA THR A 148 -11.26 18.25 -13.55
C THR A 148 -11.17 16.86 -14.15
N ALA A 149 -10.49 15.92 -13.47
CA ALA A 149 -10.41 14.52 -13.87
C ALA A 149 -11.70 13.72 -13.63
N GLY A 150 -12.75 14.34 -13.06
CA GLY A 150 -14.07 13.76 -12.88
C GLY A 150 -14.25 12.89 -11.62
N TYR A 151 -13.40 13.08 -10.60
CA TYR A 151 -13.61 12.42 -9.31
C TYR A 151 -14.77 13.10 -8.56
N ASP A 152 -15.73 12.30 -8.10
CA ASP A 152 -16.86 12.71 -7.24
C ASP A 152 -16.53 12.58 -5.73
N THR A 153 -15.43 11.95 -5.41
CA THR A 153 -14.95 11.77 -4.05
C THR A 153 -13.50 12.23 -3.96
N ILE A 154 -13.22 13.21 -3.10
CA ILE A 154 -11.88 13.76 -2.87
C ILE A 154 -11.43 13.42 -1.46
N LYS A 155 -10.28 12.75 -1.35
CA LYS A 155 -9.63 12.44 -0.07
C LYS A 155 -8.42 13.34 0.12
N LEU A 156 -8.45 14.18 1.16
CA LEU A 156 -7.33 15.04 1.54
C LEU A 156 -6.56 14.39 2.69
N LYS A 157 -5.24 14.34 2.56
CA LYS A 157 -4.36 14.07 3.69
C LYS A 157 -4.15 15.35 4.47
N ILE A 158 -4.45 15.32 5.78
CA ILE A 158 -4.41 16.46 6.69
C ILE A 158 -3.46 16.20 7.85
N GLY A 159 -3.12 17.24 8.62
CA GLY A 159 -2.24 17.17 9.78
C GLY A 159 -0.78 17.49 9.49
N ALA A 160 -0.46 18.08 8.33
CA ALA A 160 0.90 18.46 7.94
C ALA A 160 1.13 19.97 7.86
N ILE A 161 0.09 20.76 7.64
CA ILE A 161 0.13 22.22 7.62
C ILE A 161 -0.75 22.77 8.76
N ASP A 162 -0.85 24.08 8.86
CA ASP A 162 -1.72 24.72 9.85
C ASP A 162 -3.18 24.26 9.67
N PHE A 163 -3.86 23.98 10.76
CA PHE A 163 -5.22 23.43 10.74
C PHE A 163 -6.24 24.38 10.09
N GLU A 164 -6.07 25.71 10.29
CA GLU A 164 -6.95 26.70 9.68
C GLU A 164 -6.75 26.75 8.16
N GLU A 165 -5.52 26.53 7.66
CA GLU A 165 -5.25 26.39 6.23
C GLU A 165 -5.89 25.13 5.65
N GLU A 166 -5.87 24.00 6.39
CA GLU A 166 -6.56 22.78 5.98
C GLU A 166 -8.08 22.99 5.93
N CYS A 167 -8.65 23.66 6.94
CA CYS A 167 -10.06 24.05 6.95
C CYS A 167 -10.40 25.00 5.78
N ALA A 168 -9.51 25.93 5.43
CA ALA A 168 -9.72 26.83 4.29
C ALA A 168 -9.80 26.08 2.96
N ILE A 169 -8.98 25.02 2.76
CA ILE A 169 -9.05 24.13 1.57
C ILE A 169 -10.40 23.41 1.51
N LEU A 170 -10.85 22.82 2.62
CA LEU A 170 -12.17 22.18 2.70
C LEU A 170 -13.29 23.17 2.42
N GLY A 171 -13.19 24.38 2.98
CA GLY A 171 -14.13 25.47 2.75
C GLY A 171 -14.13 25.97 1.29
N TYR A 172 -12.98 25.98 0.62
CA TYR A 172 -12.89 26.27 -0.81
C TYR A 172 -13.72 25.28 -1.62
N ILE A 173 -13.56 23.98 -1.39
CA ILE A 173 -14.32 22.96 -2.11
C ILE A 173 -15.83 23.13 -1.83
N ARG A 174 -16.25 23.33 -0.58
CA ARG A 174 -17.65 23.46 -0.20
C ARG A 174 -18.32 24.74 -0.69
N ARG A 175 -17.57 25.81 -0.98
CA ARG A 175 -18.12 27.01 -1.64
C ARG A 175 -18.47 26.79 -3.11
N HIS A 176 -17.82 25.84 -3.78
CA HIS A 176 -18.00 25.59 -5.20
C HIS A 176 -18.83 24.34 -5.50
N PHE A 177 -18.85 23.37 -4.57
CA PHE A 177 -19.50 22.08 -4.75
C PHE A 177 -20.26 21.67 -3.49
N SER A 178 -21.51 21.28 -3.66
CA SER A 178 -22.35 20.73 -2.59
C SER A 178 -21.88 19.36 -2.13
N SER A 179 -22.43 18.87 -1.02
CA SER A 179 -22.17 17.49 -0.54
C SER A 179 -22.71 16.43 -1.48
N ASP A 180 -23.69 16.75 -2.29
CA ASP A 180 -24.28 15.82 -3.25
C ASP A 180 -23.45 15.70 -4.54
N GLU A 181 -22.67 16.74 -4.86
CA GLU A 181 -21.77 16.75 -6.02
C GLU A 181 -20.40 16.15 -5.69
N ILE A 182 -19.82 16.49 -4.54
CA ILE A 182 -18.50 15.99 -4.12
C ILE A 182 -18.50 15.50 -2.68
N THR A 183 -18.21 14.23 -2.49
CA THR A 183 -17.94 13.66 -1.18
C THR A 183 -16.50 14.02 -0.74
N LEU A 184 -16.37 14.65 0.44
CA LEU A 184 -15.06 14.90 1.05
C LEU A 184 -14.72 13.84 2.07
N ARG A 185 -13.46 13.38 2.02
CA ARG A 185 -12.85 12.51 3.01
C ARG A 185 -11.55 13.15 3.49
N VAL A 186 -11.28 13.03 4.78
CA VAL A 186 -10.03 13.50 5.38
C VAL A 186 -9.30 12.35 6.07
N ASP A 187 -7.97 12.36 6.03
CA ASP A 187 -7.12 11.36 6.65
C ASP A 187 -5.95 12.05 7.34
N ALA A 188 -6.01 12.10 8.65
CA ALA A 188 -5.00 12.76 9.48
C ALA A 188 -3.74 11.87 9.72
N ASN A 189 -3.75 10.61 9.31
CA ASN A 189 -2.63 9.66 9.48
C ASN A 189 -2.03 9.65 10.90
N GLY A 190 -2.88 9.79 11.92
CA GLY A 190 -2.46 9.83 13.33
C GLY A 190 -1.82 11.15 13.78
N ALA A 191 -2.02 12.25 13.05
CA ALA A 191 -1.54 13.58 13.45
C ALA A 191 -2.35 14.22 14.60
N PHE A 192 -3.55 13.71 14.88
CA PHE A 192 -4.39 14.18 15.99
C PHE A 192 -4.29 13.22 17.17
N ASP A 193 -4.30 13.76 18.37
CA ASP A 193 -4.31 13.04 19.65
C ASP A 193 -5.62 13.22 20.40
N ALA A 194 -5.76 12.50 21.52
CA ALA A 194 -6.99 12.54 22.34
C ALA A 194 -7.30 13.92 22.93
N SER A 195 -6.30 14.80 23.07
CA SER A 195 -6.49 16.14 23.64
C SER A 195 -7.04 17.16 22.64
N ASN A 196 -6.77 16.96 21.33
CA ASN A 196 -7.09 17.93 20.28
C ASN A 196 -8.12 17.43 19.24
N VAL A 197 -8.31 16.12 19.11
CA VAL A 197 -9.20 15.55 18.10
C VAL A 197 -10.65 16.04 18.20
N HIS A 198 -11.19 16.18 19.41
CA HIS A 198 -12.56 16.66 19.59
C HIS A 198 -12.77 18.11 19.13
N THR A 199 -11.74 18.96 19.24
CA THR A 199 -11.82 20.34 18.77
C THR A 199 -11.69 20.41 17.25
N LYS A 200 -10.85 19.55 16.67
CA LYS A 200 -10.56 19.53 15.23
C LYS A 200 -11.62 18.81 14.39
N LEU A 201 -12.48 17.99 14.99
CA LEU A 201 -13.57 17.27 14.30
C LEU A 201 -14.95 17.94 14.49
N LYS A 202 -15.04 19.10 15.13
CA LYS A 202 -16.26 19.92 15.23
C LYS A 202 -16.33 20.93 14.11
#